data_b03866d1b1e39c286432435994450374
#
_entry.id   b03866d1b1e39c286432435994450374
#
_cell.length_a   1.000
_cell.length_b   1.000
_cell.length_c   1.000
_cell.angle_alpha   90.00
_cell.angle_beta   90.00
_cell.angle_gamma   90.00
#
_symmetry.space_group_name_H-M   'P 1'
#
loop_
_entity.id
_entity.type
_entity.pdbx_description
1 polymer ?
#
loop_
_entity_poly.entity_id
_entity_poly.type
_entity_poly.pdbx_seq_one_letter_code
_entity_poly.pdbx_strand_id
1 'polypeptide(L)'
;MRISVRATIPPLIKGIYPSLRPLILGHQQLQQRIHFFRESLRNLRSTGSIAPSSRFLCRAIVRKIDPHKAKVVVELGPGNGVVTRYILRRIGPSARLYIFEINDVFIEKIRATFNDPRMTIIHDSAENMGNHFREIGIEEVDYFVSGIPFVMLPELLTEQITNQCLSWLRVGGRFVQFHYSPLLLGLYRRVFGNLKLEVVALNIPPAIVISCEKLSPANQSLISHS
;
A
#
# COMPACT_ATOMS: atom_id res chain seq x y z
N MET A 1 25.41 -20.41 8.87
CA MET A 1 25.10 -21.50 7.92
C MET A 1 23.91 -21.05 7.09
N ARG A 2 24.18 -20.55 5.86
CA ARG A 2 23.12 -19.99 4.97
C ARG A 2 22.54 -21.15 4.17
N ILE A 3 21.28 -21.50 4.41
CA ILE A 3 20.55 -22.45 3.59
C ILE A 3 19.95 -21.68 2.41
N SER A 4 20.60 -21.79 1.26
CA SER A 4 20.08 -21.32 -0.03
C SER A 4 19.08 -22.35 -0.54
N VAL A 5 17.77 -22.09 -0.36
CA VAL A 5 16.71 -22.88 -0.99
C VAL A 5 16.59 -22.42 -2.44
N ARG A 6 17.36 -23.01 -3.34
CA ARG A 6 17.06 -23.01 -4.77
C ARG A 6 15.91 -23.97 -5.00
N ALA A 7 14.70 -23.46 -5.16
CA ALA A 7 13.56 -24.22 -5.65
C ALA A 7 13.85 -24.65 -7.10
N THR A 8 14.48 -25.80 -7.27
CA THR A 8 14.68 -26.42 -8.58
C THR A 8 13.40 -27.16 -8.94
N ILE A 9 12.69 -26.69 -9.96
CA ILE A 9 11.48 -27.36 -10.48
C ILE A 9 11.93 -28.77 -10.97
N PRO A 10 11.30 -29.86 -10.48
CA PRO A 10 11.66 -31.22 -10.89
C PRO A 10 11.55 -31.37 -12.43
N PRO A 11 12.47 -32.06 -13.08
CA PRO A 11 12.47 -32.24 -14.53
C PRO A 11 11.21 -32.91 -15.09
N LEU A 12 10.47 -33.66 -14.28
CA LEU A 12 9.22 -34.31 -14.65
C LEU A 12 8.09 -33.33 -15.06
N ILE A 13 8.05 -32.10 -14.53
CA ILE A 13 6.98 -31.12 -14.84
C ILE A 13 7.23 -30.44 -16.18
N LYS A 14 8.48 -30.37 -16.64
CA LYS A 14 8.86 -29.72 -17.91
C LYS A 14 8.38 -30.45 -19.17
N GLY A 15 8.06 -31.73 -19.08
CA GLY A 15 7.66 -32.58 -20.21
C GLY A 15 6.15 -32.75 -20.38
N ILE A 16 5.34 -32.53 -19.33
CA ILE A 16 3.92 -32.94 -19.33
C ILE A 16 2.97 -31.83 -19.83
N TYR A 17 3.33 -30.55 -19.73
CA TYR A 17 2.48 -29.43 -20.15
C TYR A 17 3.24 -28.34 -20.91
N PRO A 18 3.49 -28.52 -22.24
CA PRO A 18 4.17 -27.51 -23.06
C PRO A 18 3.43 -26.15 -23.10
N SER A 19 2.11 -26.16 -22.96
CA SER A 19 1.26 -24.98 -22.92
C SER A 19 1.43 -24.09 -21.68
N LEU A 20 2.01 -24.61 -20.59
CA LEU A 20 2.26 -23.84 -19.37
C LEU A 20 3.64 -23.14 -19.36
N ARG A 21 4.51 -23.43 -20.34
CA ARG A 21 5.84 -22.80 -20.45
C ARG A 21 5.81 -21.26 -20.50
N PRO A 22 4.96 -20.62 -21.31
CA PRO A 22 4.88 -19.16 -21.34
C PRO A 22 4.40 -18.55 -20.03
N LEU A 23 3.45 -19.22 -19.36
CA LEU A 23 2.91 -18.78 -18.05
C LEU A 23 3.97 -18.89 -16.94
N ILE A 24 4.76 -19.97 -16.91
CA ILE A 24 5.82 -20.18 -15.92
C ILE A 24 6.98 -19.21 -16.15
N LEU A 25 7.38 -18.98 -17.41
CA LEU A 25 8.43 -18.03 -17.79
C LEU A 25 8.00 -16.58 -17.48
N GLY A 26 6.74 -16.23 -17.81
CA GLY A 26 6.17 -14.92 -17.48
C GLY A 26 6.10 -14.68 -15.97
N HIS A 27 5.72 -15.67 -15.18
CA HIS A 27 5.69 -15.58 -13.72
C HIS A 27 7.10 -15.42 -13.12
N GLN A 28 8.10 -16.16 -13.58
CA GLN A 28 9.49 -16.03 -13.13
C GLN A 28 10.09 -14.66 -13.50
N GLN A 29 9.85 -14.17 -14.71
CA GLN A 29 10.28 -12.83 -15.12
C GLN A 29 9.59 -11.73 -14.30
N LEU A 30 8.30 -11.89 -14.01
CA LEU A 30 7.56 -10.95 -13.16
C LEU A 30 8.15 -10.95 -11.74
N GLN A 31 8.39 -12.11 -11.14
CA GLN A 31 9.01 -12.23 -9.81
C GLN A 31 10.42 -11.60 -9.77
N GLN A 32 11.24 -11.81 -10.80
CA GLN A 32 12.56 -11.17 -10.90
C GLN A 32 12.45 -9.65 -11.02
N ARG A 33 11.50 -9.12 -11.81
CA ARG A 33 11.25 -7.67 -11.92
C ARG A 33 10.75 -7.08 -10.61
N ILE A 34 9.86 -7.77 -9.91
CA ILE A 34 9.39 -7.39 -8.57
C ILE A 34 10.55 -7.37 -7.58
N HIS A 35 11.39 -8.40 -7.58
CA HIS A 35 12.57 -8.49 -6.70
C HIS A 35 13.57 -7.35 -6.98
N PHE A 36 13.93 -7.15 -8.25
CA PHE A 36 14.82 -6.05 -8.66
C PHE A 36 14.25 -4.69 -8.25
N PHE A 37 12.94 -4.52 -8.42
CA PHE A 37 12.26 -3.28 -8.05
C PHE A 37 12.24 -3.06 -6.53
N ARG A 38 11.99 -4.11 -5.73
CA ARG A 38 12.10 -4.04 -4.25
C ARG A 38 13.50 -3.60 -3.81
N GLU A 39 14.53 -4.14 -4.43
CA GLU A 39 15.92 -3.75 -4.20
C GLU A 39 16.15 -2.27 -4.58
N SER A 40 15.62 -1.85 -5.73
CA SER A 40 15.71 -0.45 -6.18
C SER A 40 14.99 0.50 -5.23
N LEU A 41 13.81 0.15 -4.71
CA LEU A 41 13.09 0.95 -3.70
C LEU A 41 13.86 1.01 -2.37
N ARG A 42 14.47 -0.08 -1.94
CA ARG A 42 15.35 -0.08 -0.78
C ARG A 42 16.46 0.95 -0.95
N ASN A 43 17.09 0.98 -2.10
CA ASN A 43 18.22 1.88 -2.39
C ASN A 43 17.79 3.34 -2.59
N LEU A 44 16.73 3.61 -3.35
CA LEU A 44 16.23 4.97 -3.62
C LEU A 44 15.76 5.70 -2.35
N ARG A 45 15.09 4.98 -1.45
CA ARG A 45 14.63 5.55 -0.18
C ARG A 45 15.75 5.72 0.85
N SER A 46 16.74 4.83 0.84
CA SER A 46 17.90 4.92 1.74
C SER A 46 18.82 6.11 1.39
N THR A 47 18.87 6.53 0.12
CA THR A 47 19.67 7.65 -0.34
C THR A 47 19.05 9.04 -0.10
N GLY A 48 17.85 9.10 0.53
CA GLY A 48 17.17 10.37 0.82
C GLY A 48 16.63 11.11 -0.41
N SER A 49 16.59 10.45 -1.57
CA SER A 49 16.22 11.04 -2.86
C SER A 49 14.74 11.45 -2.95
N ILE A 50 13.91 11.09 -1.96
CA ILE A 50 12.50 11.50 -1.89
C ILE A 50 12.38 12.54 -0.77
N ALA A 51 12.01 13.77 -1.14
CA ALA A 51 11.76 14.83 -0.17
C ALA A 51 10.69 14.41 0.85
N PRO A 52 10.90 14.68 2.16
CA PRO A 52 9.89 14.36 3.18
C PRO A 52 8.56 15.04 2.87
N SER A 53 7.46 14.34 3.08
CA SER A 53 6.12 14.92 2.94
C SER A 53 5.97 16.17 3.80
N SER A 54 5.54 17.28 3.19
CA SER A 54 5.34 18.54 3.92
C SER A 54 4.23 18.41 4.96
N ARG A 55 4.21 19.29 5.96
CA ARG A 55 3.11 19.36 6.94
C ARG A 55 1.74 19.53 6.28
N PHE A 56 1.69 20.21 5.15
CA PHE A 56 0.46 20.44 4.40
C PHE A 56 -0.03 19.15 3.74
N LEU A 57 0.87 18.39 3.12
CA LEU A 57 0.56 17.08 2.54
C LEU A 57 0.10 16.10 3.63
N CYS A 58 0.83 15.99 4.74
CA CYS A 58 0.43 15.11 5.84
C CYS A 58 -0.96 15.47 6.38
N ARG A 59 -1.26 16.76 6.56
CA ARG A 59 -2.60 17.23 7.00
C ARG A 59 -3.69 16.90 5.98
N ALA A 60 -3.42 17.07 4.68
CA ALA A 60 -4.37 16.73 3.62
C ALA A 60 -4.70 15.23 3.61
N ILE A 61 -3.69 14.37 3.83
CA ILE A 61 -3.84 12.92 3.93
C ILE A 61 -4.71 12.56 5.16
N VAL A 62 -4.29 12.96 6.36
CA VAL A 62 -4.95 12.50 7.60
C VAL A 62 -6.32 13.12 7.81
N ARG A 63 -6.63 14.25 7.16
CA ARG A 63 -7.97 14.85 7.15
C ARG A 63 -9.03 13.94 6.52
N LYS A 64 -8.62 12.97 5.70
CA LYS A 64 -9.51 11.95 5.13
C LYS A 64 -9.91 10.88 6.14
N ILE A 65 -9.22 10.79 7.29
CA ILE A 65 -9.51 9.86 8.38
C ILE A 65 -10.49 10.54 9.35
N ASP A 66 -11.64 9.92 9.54
CA ASP A 66 -12.59 10.29 10.60
C ASP A 66 -12.15 9.61 11.91
N PRO A 67 -11.70 10.37 12.93
CA PRO A 67 -11.17 9.78 14.16
C PRO A 67 -12.22 9.02 14.99
N HIS A 68 -13.50 9.32 14.80
CA HIS A 68 -14.61 8.65 15.51
C HIS A 68 -14.97 7.30 14.88
N LYS A 69 -14.61 7.09 13.62
CA LYS A 69 -14.90 5.86 12.86
C LYS A 69 -13.68 4.97 12.68
N ALA A 70 -12.47 5.52 12.86
CA ALA A 70 -11.22 4.80 12.66
C ALA A 70 -10.97 3.84 13.84
N LYS A 71 -11.15 2.53 13.60
CA LYS A 71 -10.78 1.45 14.51
C LYS A 71 -9.52 0.74 14.00
N VAL A 72 -9.48 0.41 12.71
CA VAL A 72 -8.36 -0.25 12.04
C VAL A 72 -7.86 0.64 10.91
N VAL A 73 -6.64 1.13 11.04
CA VAL A 73 -5.94 1.93 10.02
C VAL A 73 -4.69 1.17 9.58
N VAL A 74 -4.47 1.12 8.28
CA VAL A 74 -3.29 0.46 7.70
C VAL A 74 -2.48 1.49 6.91
N GLU A 75 -1.20 1.62 7.23
CA GLU A 75 -0.25 2.43 6.49
C GLU A 75 0.66 1.54 5.66
N LEU A 76 0.71 1.79 4.34
CA LEU A 76 1.54 1.05 3.40
C LEU A 76 2.73 1.91 2.98
N GLY A 77 3.95 1.47 3.30
CA GLY A 77 5.19 2.15 2.96
C GLY A 77 5.36 3.49 3.69
N PRO A 78 5.45 3.52 5.02
CA PRO A 78 5.60 4.73 5.83
C PRO A 78 6.90 5.49 5.58
N GLY A 79 7.95 4.81 5.09
CA GLY A 79 9.27 5.37 4.92
C GLY A 79 9.83 5.93 6.24
N ASN A 80 10.12 7.23 6.28
CA ASN A 80 10.65 7.89 7.49
C ASN A 80 9.62 8.12 8.61
N GLY A 81 8.37 7.65 8.47
CA GLY A 81 7.33 7.78 9.48
C GLY A 81 6.76 9.20 9.63
N VAL A 82 6.94 10.07 8.63
CA VAL A 82 6.40 11.44 8.69
C VAL A 82 4.87 11.41 8.71
N VAL A 83 4.25 10.63 7.81
CA VAL A 83 2.78 10.48 7.76
C VAL A 83 2.30 9.68 8.97
N THR A 84 3.00 8.63 9.38
CA THR A 84 2.73 7.83 10.58
C THR A 84 2.46 8.71 11.81
N ARG A 85 3.30 9.71 12.05
CA ARG A 85 3.15 10.66 13.16
C ARG A 85 1.83 11.40 13.13
N TYR A 86 1.37 11.80 11.95
CA TYR A 86 0.10 12.50 11.78
C TYR A 86 -1.08 11.54 11.92
N ILE A 87 -0.96 10.28 11.47
CA ILE A 87 -1.99 9.25 11.66
C ILE A 87 -2.18 9.00 13.15
N LEU A 88 -1.10 8.73 13.90
CA LEU A 88 -1.15 8.46 15.35
C LEU A 88 -1.78 9.62 16.16
N ARG A 89 -1.56 10.87 15.72
CA ARG A 89 -2.21 12.05 16.32
C ARG A 89 -3.68 12.20 15.95
N ARG A 90 -4.09 11.58 14.85
CA ARG A 90 -5.45 11.71 14.32
C ARG A 90 -6.40 10.64 14.85
N ILE A 91 -5.93 9.40 15.00
CA ILE A 91 -6.74 8.26 15.43
C ILE A 91 -6.99 8.27 16.94
N GLY A 92 -8.14 7.75 17.34
CA GLY A 92 -8.54 7.64 18.75
C GLY A 92 -7.70 6.63 19.56
N PRO A 93 -7.83 6.61 20.89
CA PRO A 93 -7.03 5.74 21.75
C PRO A 93 -7.33 4.25 21.58
N SER A 94 -8.52 3.89 21.16
CA SER A 94 -8.93 2.50 20.87
C SER A 94 -8.60 2.02 19.46
N ALA A 95 -8.15 2.92 18.58
CA ALA A 95 -7.78 2.56 17.22
C ALA A 95 -6.46 1.78 17.18
N ARG A 96 -6.27 0.99 16.12
CA ARG A 96 -5.02 0.27 15.82
C ARG A 96 -4.46 0.75 14.49
N LEU A 97 -3.14 0.94 14.44
CA LEU A 97 -2.38 1.27 13.24
C LEU A 97 -1.46 0.10 12.90
N TYR A 98 -1.67 -0.50 11.75
CA TYR A 98 -0.80 -1.54 11.18
C TYR A 98 0.03 -0.93 10.07
N ILE A 99 1.33 -1.18 10.09
CA ILE A 99 2.30 -0.58 9.17
C ILE A 99 2.99 -1.68 8.38
N PHE A 100 2.92 -1.64 7.05
CA PHE A 100 3.67 -2.52 6.16
C PHE A 100 4.88 -1.78 5.61
N GLU A 101 6.07 -2.29 5.88
CA GLU A 101 7.33 -1.76 5.34
C GLU A 101 8.29 -2.92 5.03
N ILE A 102 9.00 -2.82 3.89
CA ILE A 102 9.97 -3.84 3.43
C ILE A 102 11.42 -3.44 3.70
N ASN A 103 11.68 -2.19 4.06
CA ASN A 103 13.02 -1.66 4.22
C ASN A 103 13.43 -1.67 5.69
N ASP A 104 14.47 -2.47 6.02
CA ASP A 104 15.00 -2.62 7.38
C ASP A 104 15.38 -1.29 8.02
N VAL A 105 16.01 -0.38 7.27
CA VAL A 105 16.46 0.93 7.76
C VAL A 105 15.27 1.78 8.21
N PHE A 106 14.15 1.73 7.46
CA PHE A 106 12.95 2.46 7.86
C PHE A 106 12.24 1.80 9.02
N ILE A 107 12.21 0.48 9.09
CA ILE A 107 11.65 -0.26 10.23
C ILE A 107 12.39 0.10 11.53
N GLU A 108 13.71 0.06 11.52
CA GLU A 108 14.53 0.45 12.67
C GLU A 108 14.29 1.91 13.07
N LYS A 109 14.23 2.80 12.09
CA LYS A 109 13.94 4.21 12.33
C LYS A 109 12.56 4.44 12.93
N ILE A 110 11.54 3.73 12.45
CA ILE A 110 10.18 3.83 12.98
C ILE A 110 10.13 3.29 14.42
N ARG A 111 10.75 2.15 14.68
CA ARG A 111 10.86 1.58 16.05
C ARG A 111 11.57 2.52 17.01
N ALA A 112 12.65 3.18 16.57
CA ALA A 112 13.38 4.14 17.38
C ALA A 112 12.61 5.46 17.61
N THR A 113 11.70 5.82 16.66
CA THR A 113 10.99 7.11 16.68
C THR A 113 9.67 7.04 17.44
N PHE A 114 8.98 5.90 17.39
CA PHE A 114 7.63 5.75 17.92
C PHE A 114 7.57 4.64 18.96
N ASN A 115 7.05 4.99 20.13
CA ASN A 115 6.67 4.06 21.19
C ASN A 115 5.17 4.24 21.48
N ASP A 116 4.33 3.77 20.56
CA ASP A 116 2.86 3.90 20.64
C ASP A 116 2.22 2.51 20.65
N PRO A 117 1.50 2.12 21.73
CA PRO A 117 0.93 0.78 21.86
C PRO A 117 -0.19 0.48 20.85
N ARG A 118 -0.67 1.49 20.14
CA ARG A 118 -1.65 1.32 19.06
C ARG A 118 -1.02 0.88 17.74
N MET A 119 0.30 0.94 17.61
CA MET A 119 1.04 0.71 16.37
C MET A 119 1.65 -0.69 16.35
N THR A 120 1.45 -1.40 15.25
CA THR A 120 2.09 -2.69 14.94
C THR A 120 2.83 -2.58 13.62
N ILE A 121 4.12 -2.95 13.60
CA ILE A 121 4.95 -2.94 12.40
C ILE A 121 5.02 -4.36 11.85
N ILE A 122 4.63 -4.52 10.59
CA ILE A 122 4.70 -5.75 9.82
C ILE A 122 5.82 -5.58 8.80
N HIS A 123 6.89 -6.36 9.00
CA HIS A 123 8.05 -6.36 8.10
C HIS A 123 7.78 -7.25 6.90
N ASP A 124 6.92 -6.80 6.00
CA ASP A 124 6.57 -7.55 4.78
C ASP A 124 6.06 -6.60 3.68
N SER A 125 5.93 -7.17 2.49
CA SER A 125 5.33 -6.48 1.36
C SER A 125 3.81 -6.34 1.52
N ALA A 126 3.28 -5.18 1.09
CA ALA A 126 1.84 -4.93 1.07
C ALA A 126 1.05 -5.96 0.24
N GLU A 127 1.68 -6.66 -0.71
CA GLU A 127 1.04 -7.73 -1.47
C GLU A 127 0.65 -8.95 -0.61
N ASN A 128 1.29 -9.12 0.56
CA ASN A 128 1.04 -10.22 1.50
C ASN A 128 0.06 -9.84 2.61
N MET A 129 -0.51 -8.61 2.59
CA MET A 129 -1.34 -8.09 3.68
C MET A 129 -2.49 -9.03 4.07
N GLY A 130 -3.10 -9.70 3.09
CA GLY A 130 -4.22 -10.60 3.35
C GLY A 130 -3.85 -11.84 4.19
N ASN A 131 -2.59 -12.32 4.15
CA ASN A 131 -2.12 -13.39 5.02
C ASN A 131 -2.01 -12.89 6.45
N HIS A 132 -1.32 -11.77 6.65
CA HIS A 132 -1.17 -11.14 7.96
C HIS A 132 -2.51 -10.78 8.61
N PHE A 133 -3.46 -10.25 7.84
CA PHE A 133 -4.79 -9.90 8.39
C PHE A 133 -5.54 -11.12 8.89
N ARG A 134 -5.47 -12.26 8.16
CA ARG A 134 -6.07 -13.53 8.63
C ARG A 134 -5.41 -14.05 9.91
N GLU A 135 -4.07 -13.97 9.99
CA GLU A 135 -3.30 -14.42 11.16
C GLU A 135 -3.62 -13.61 12.43
N ILE A 136 -3.80 -12.29 12.29
CA ILE A 136 -4.04 -11.40 13.43
C ILE A 136 -5.53 -11.09 13.66
N GLY A 137 -6.43 -11.72 12.88
CA GLY A 137 -7.88 -11.62 13.07
C GLY A 137 -8.49 -10.28 12.63
N ILE A 138 -7.89 -9.59 11.65
CA ILE A 138 -8.51 -8.40 11.05
C ILE A 138 -9.53 -8.87 10.03
N GLU A 139 -10.79 -8.50 10.23
CA GLU A 139 -11.89 -8.80 9.30
C GLU A 139 -12.08 -7.67 8.28
N GLU A 140 -11.98 -6.41 8.71
CA GLU A 140 -12.17 -5.23 7.90
C GLU A 140 -11.22 -4.09 8.31
N VAL A 141 -10.90 -3.22 7.35
CA VAL A 141 -10.08 -2.04 7.52
C VAL A 141 -10.90 -0.78 7.28
N ASP A 142 -10.79 0.22 8.16
CA ASP A 142 -11.48 1.50 7.98
C ASP A 142 -10.75 2.41 7.00
N TYR A 143 -9.41 2.47 7.11
CA TYR A 143 -8.60 3.36 6.29
C TYR A 143 -7.29 2.70 5.88
N PHE A 144 -7.03 2.72 4.57
CA PHE A 144 -5.68 2.54 4.04
C PHE A 144 -5.07 3.90 3.73
N VAL A 145 -3.84 4.13 4.19
CA VAL A 145 -3.02 5.28 3.83
C VAL A 145 -1.75 4.74 3.18
N SER A 146 -1.52 5.08 1.91
CA SER A 146 -0.38 4.54 1.20
C SER A 146 0.63 5.63 0.83
N GLY A 147 1.90 5.38 1.19
CA GLY A 147 3.09 6.11 0.74
C GLY A 147 3.89 5.33 -0.30
N ILE A 148 3.37 4.21 -0.81
CA ILE A 148 4.05 3.42 -1.83
C ILE A 148 4.08 4.22 -3.15
N PRO A 149 5.24 4.38 -3.80
CA PRO A 149 5.34 5.06 -5.09
C PRO A 149 4.85 4.14 -6.24
N PHE A 150 3.55 3.92 -6.31
CA PHE A 150 2.92 3.00 -7.27
C PHE A 150 3.29 3.26 -8.74
N VAL A 151 3.57 4.51 -9.12
CA VAL A 151 4.03 4.84 -10.48
C VAL A 151 5.35 4.17 -10.85
N MET A 152 6.12 3.73 -9.87
CA MET A 152 7.39 3.04 -10.05
C MET A 152 7.24 1.52 -9.99
N LEU A 153 6.09 1.00 -9.58
CA LEU A 153 5.80 -0.43 -9.49
C LEU A 153 5.35 -1.00 -10.85
N PRO A 154 5.60 -2.30 -11.11
CA PRO A 154 4.89 -2.99 -12.18
C PRO A 154 3.38 -2.85 -12.03
N GLU A 155 2.68 -2.65 -13.16
CA GLU A 155 1.23 -2.42 -13.16
C GLU A 155 0.46 -3.54 -12.45
N LEU A 156 0.80 -4.79 -12.73
CA LEU A 156 0.18 -5.97 -12.09
C LEU A 156 0.31 -5.95 -10.56
N LEU A 157 1.46 -5.55 -10.03
CA LEU A 157 1.65 -5.46 -8.58
C LEU A 157 0.85 -4.30 -7.98
N THR A 158 0.79 -3.18 -8.68
CA THR A 158 -0.03 -2.03 -8.28
C THR A 158 -1.52 -2.40 -8.24
N GLU A 159 -2.01 -3.09 -9.28
CA GLU A 159 -3.38 -3.60 -9.33
C GLU A 159 -3.65 -4.62 -8.21
N GLN A 160 -2.75 -5.55 -7.98
CA GLN A 160 -2.87 -6.55 -6.92
C GLN A 160 -3.00 -5.88 -5.54
N ILE A 161 -2.12 -4.94 -5.21
CA ILE A 161 -2.16 -4.25 -3.91
C ILE A 161 -3.43 -3.40 -3.79
N THR A 162 -3.81 -2.64 -4.82
CA THR A 162 -5.00 -1.78 -4.77
C THR A 162 -6.30 -2.58 -4.69
N ASN A 163 -6.40 -3.73 -5.39
CA ASN A 163 -7.53 -4.64 -5.28
C ASN A 163 -7.62 -5.29 -3.90
N GLN A 164 -6.49 -5.67 -3.30
CA GLN A 164 -6.48 -6.14 -1.91
C GLN A 164 -6.95 -5.04 -0.95
N CYS A 165 -6.49 -3.79 -1.11
CA CYS A 165 -7.00 -2.68 -0.30
C CYS A 165 -8.52 -2.55 -0.42
N LEU A 166 -9.08 -2.62 -1.64
CA LEU A 166 -10.53 -2.56 -1.83
C LEU A 166 -11.24 -3.74 -1.17
N SER A 167 -10.70 -4.96 -1.28
CA SER A 167 -11.33 -6.16 -0.71
C SER A 167 -11.43 -6.08 0.82
N TRP A 168 -10.36 -5.63 1.47
CA TRP A 168 -10.30 -5.52 2.93
C TRP A 168 -10.93 -4.27 3.51
N LEU A 169 -11.19 -3.21 2.73
CA LEU A 169 -11.93 -2.05 3.21
C LEU A 169 -13.36 -2.47 3.61
N ARG A 170 -13.85 -1.96 4.75
CA ARG A 170 -15.29 -2.01 5.03
C ARG A 170 -16.06 -1.09 4.07
N VAL A 171 -17.35 -1.28 3.94
CA VAL A 171 -18.22 -0.34 3.23
C VAL A 171 -18.13 1.04 3.90
N GLY A 172 -17.92 2.10 3.11
CA GLY A 172 -17.65 3.46 3.58
C GLY A 172 -16.24 3.68 4.11
N GLY A 173 -15.38 2.65 4.13
CA GLY A 173 -13.94 2.77 4.39
C GLY A 173 -13.23 3.47 3.23
N ARG A 174 -12.02 3.98 3.46
CA ARG A 174 -11.31 4.79 2.46
C ARG A 174 -9.88 4.34 2.23
N PHE A 175 -9.52 4.33 0.95
CA PHE A 175 -8.13 4.28 0.50
C PHE A 175 -7.65 5.70 0.22
N VAL A 176 -6.51 6.08 0.79
CA VAL A 176 -5.88 7.40 0.64
C VAL A 176 -4.47 7.22 0.13
N GLN A 177 -4.15 7.86 -0.99
CA GLN A 177 -2.84 7.82 -1.64
C GLN A 177 -2.44 9.24 -2.04
N PHE A 178 -1.15 9.52 -2.13
CA PHE A 178 -0.68 10.74 -2.77
C PHE A 178 0.27 10.45 -3.93
N HIS A 179 0.25 11.32 -4.93
CA HIS A 179 1.10 11.26 -6.11
C HIS A 179 1.63 12.65 -6.48
N TYR A 180 2.70 12.64 -7.26
CA TYR A 180 3.25 13.83 -7.91
C TYR A 180 2.89 13.90 -9.41
N SER A 181 2.08 12.96 -9.90
CA SER A 181 1.60 12.90 -11.28
C SER A 181 0.21 12.27 -11.36
N PRO A 182 -0.58 12.56 -12.41
CA PRO A 182 -1.93 12.00 -12.57
C PRO A 182 -1.97 10.61 -13.21
N LEU A 183 -0.84 9.97 -13.50
CA LEU A 183 -0.74 8.75 -14.32
C LEU A 183 -1.62 7.58 -13.87
N LEU A 184 -1.84 7.44 -12.57
CA LEU A 184 -2.60 6.31 -12.01
C LEU A 184 -4.07 6.62 -11.69
N LEU A 185 -4.59 7.79 -12.06
CA LEU A 185 -5.98 8.16 -11.78
C LEU A 185 -6.98 7.21 -12.44
N GLY A 186 -6.67 6.74 -13.66
CA GLY A 186 -7.48 5.75 -14.37
C GLY A 186 -7.57 4.41 -13.63
N LEU A 187 -6.46 3.95 -13.05
CA LEU A 187 -6.43 2.74 -12.24
C LEU A 187 -7.36 2.85 -11.03
N TYR A 188 -7.26 3.94 -10.25
CA TYR A 188 -8.08 4.12 -9.06
C TYR A 188 -9.58 4.23 -9.39
N ARG A 189 -9.94 4.89 -10.50
CA ARG A 189 -11.33 4.92 -11.00
C ARG A 189 -11.82 3.52 -11.35
N ARG A 190 -11.00 2.72 -12.04
CA ARG A 190 -11.34 1.36 -12.44
C ARG A 190 -11.53 0.44 -11.22
N VAL A 191 -10.63 0.54 -10.23
CA VAL A 191 -10.66 -0.32 -9.04
C VAL A 191 -11.78 0.08 -8.07
N PHE A 192 -11.91 1.36 -7.72
CA PHE A 192 -12.81 1.83 -6.66
C PHE A 192 -14.14 2.39 -7.16
N GLY A 193 -14.28 2.65 -8.47
CA GLY A 193 -15.50 3.25 -9.04
C GLY A 193 -15.71 4.73 -8.70
N ASN A 194 -14.96 5.29 -7.75
CA ASN A 194 -15.03 6.69 -7.34
C ASN A 194 -13.65 7.25 -7.01
N LEU A 195 -13.52 8.57 -7.12
CA LEU A 195 -12.25 9.25 -6.95
C LEU A 195 -12.45 10.71 -6.54
N LYS A 196 -11.93 11.09 -5.40
CA LYS A 196 -11.83 12.50 -4.96
C LYS A 196 -10.37 12.93 -4.98
N LEU A 197 -10.11 14.09 -5.57
CA LEU A 197 -8.78 14.67 -5.72
C LEU A 197 -8.65 15.94 -4.88
N GLU A 198 -7.46 16.14 -4.31
CA GLU A 198 -7.08 17.37 -3.63
C GLU A 198 -5.64 17.72 -4.00
N VAL A 199 -5.43 18.90 -4.58
CA VAL A 199 -4.09 19.40 -4.92
C VAL A 199 -3.49 20.11 -3.71
N VAL A 200 -2.28 19.70 -3.33
CA VAL A 200 -1.51 20.29 -2.24
C VAL A 200 -0.35 21.08 -2.85
N ALA A 201 -0.61 22.35 -3.18
CA ALA A 201 0.38 23.23 -3.81
C ALA A 201 1.58 23.56 -2.90
N LEU A 202 1.36 23.57 -1.56
CA LEU A 202 2.40 23.86 -0.56
C LEU A 202 3.24 22.62 -0.20
N ASN A 203 3.32 21.64 -1.10
CA ASN A 203 4.31 20.59 -1.07
C ASN A 203 5.31 20.80 -2.23
N ILE A 204 6.56 20.40 -2.06
CA ILE A 204 7.59 20.55 -3.10
C ILE A 204 8.15 19.16 -3.43
N PRO A 205 7.88 18.66 -4.66
CA PRO A 205 6.97 19.22 -5.67
C PRO A 205 5.50 19.20 -5.22
N PRO A 206 4.58 19.97 -5.85
CA PRO A 206 3.15 19.88 -5.57
C PRO A 206 2.63 18.46 -5.66
N ALA A 207 1.73 18.08 -4.76
CA ALA A 207 1.21 16.72 -4.67
C ALA A 207 -0.31 16.68 -4.88
N ILE A 208 -0.79 15.55 -5.36
CA ILE A 208 -2.21 15.25 -5.51
C ILE A 208 -2.57 14.18 -4.48
N VAL A 209 -3.45 14.50 -3.53
CA VAL A 209 -4.02 13.52 -2.61
C VAL A 209 -5.27 12.91 -3.24
N ILE A 210 -5.28 11.61 -3.33
CA ILE A 210 -6.34 10.79 -3.89
C ILE A 210 -7.06 10.13 -2.72
N SER A 211 -8.40 10.16 -2.75
CA SER A 211 -9.23 9.46 -1.77
C SER A 211 -10.34 8.71 -2.50
N CYS A 212 -10.38 7.41 -2.32
CA CYS A 212 -11.39 6.50 -2.86
C CYS A 212 -12.15 5.85 -1.70
N GLU A 213 -13.46 5.69 -1.83
CA GLU A 213 -14.33 5.09 -0.81
C GLU A 213 -14.86 3.74 -1.30
N LYS A 214 -14.90 2.72 -0.45
CA LYS A 214 -15.59 1.48 -0.80
C LYS A 214 -17.09 1.71 -0.73
N LEU A 215 -17.75 1.70 -1.88
CA LEU A 215 -19.18 1.88 -2.00
C LEU A 215 -19.93 0.59 -1.66
N SER A 216 -21.15 0.73 -1.16
CA SER A 216 -22.07 -0.41 -1.04
C SER A 216 -22.44 -0.93 -2.44
N PRO A 217 -22.80 -2.22 -2.57
CA PRO A 217 -23.25 -2.78 -3.86
C PRO A 217 -24.38 -1.99 -4.51
N ALA A 218 -25.32 -1.45 -3.72
CA ALA A 218 -26.41 -0.61 -4.21
C ALA A 218 -25.92 0.72 -4.84
N ASN A 219 -24.82 1.29 -4.34
CA ASN A 219 -24.25 2.54 -4.86
C ASN A 219 -23.30 2.32 -6.03
N GLN A 220 -22.75 1.11 -6.20
CA GLN A 220 -21.90 0.76 -7.35
C GLN A 220 -22.71 0.70 -8.65
N SER A 221 -23.94 0.22 -8.61
CA SER A 221 -24.83 0.12 -9.78
C SER A 221 -25.23 1.49 -10.36
N LEU A 222 -25.27 2.55 -9.54
CA LEU A 222 -25.60 3.90 -9.98
C LEU A 222 -24.48 4.58 -10.78
N ILE A 223 -23.23 4.18 -10.55
CA ILE A 223 -22.05 4.80 -11.21
C ILE A 223 -21.73 4.11 -12.54
N SER A 224 -22.10 2.83 -12.73
CA SER A 224 -21.87 2.09 -13.97
C SER A 224 -22.79 2.51 -15.12
N HIS A 225 -23.78 3.36 -14.88
CA HIS A 225 -24.77 3.83 -15.85
C HIS A 225 -24.68 5.34 -16.14
N SER A 226 -23.68 6.02 -15.59
CA SER A 226 -23.36 7.44 -15.85
C SER A 226 -22.01 7.60 -16.55
#